data_fa93b0687d6df75099f3029974e2f1bb
#
_entry.id   fa93b0687d6df75099f3029974e2f1bb
#
_cell.length_a   1.000
_cell.length_b   1.000
_cell.length_c   1.000
_cell.angle_alpha   90.00
_cell.angle_beta   90.00
_cell.angle_gamma   90.00
#
_symmetry.space_group_name_H-M   'P 1'
#
loop_
_entity.id
_entity.type
_entity.pdbx_description
1 polymer ?
#
loop_
_entity_poly.entity_id
_entity_poly.type
_entity_poly.pdbx_seq_one_letter_code
_entity_poly.pdbx_strand_id
1 'polypeptide(L)'
;MKDLEMPQFLHIHNLSRGHPLVLELINRGSVGGTFHETLEAFVEKEIFSRLSGAEKRLLGAIAVFREPMPLEAISGMDMETDLLDDLVEKGLARQADSENYDVHDLVREFLTRSMEDSLSQSLHANAAEWYRVRKESPSESIEHIHHLHMSGDTEGLAGALSEEGHSLVKAGHIELLGILRVLEASLFGPRTRFVIHELTGDILSIQGRWDEAEEQYDMALPIAAKHKLTTPLARIYSSRADLAVKKGEMDNALSLHKK
;
A
#
# COMPACT_ATOMS: atom_id res chain seq x y z
N MET A 1 20.32 24.07 22.57
CA MET A 1 19.28 24.97 22.04
C MET A 1 19.71 26.39 22.39
N LYS A 2 20.09 27.18 21.38
CA LYS A 2 20.33 28.61 21.55
C LYS A 2 19.01 29.27 21.91
N ASP A 3 19.05 30.36 22.70
CA ASP A 3 17.87 31.10 23.12
C ASP A 3 17.08 31.57 21.90
N LEU A 4 15.99 30.85 21.60
CA LEU A 4 15.04 31.22 20.55
C LEU A 4 14.08 32.27 21.13
N GLU A 5 13.87 33.36 20.43
CA GLU A 5 12.84 34.33 20.80
C GLU A 5 11.42 33.70 20.65
N MET A 6 10.48 34.09 21.49
CA MET A 6 9.13 33.56 21.53
C MET A 6 8.44 33.48 20.14
N PRO A 7 8.58 34.49 19.25
CA PRO A 7 8.01 34.38 17.89
C PRO A 7 8.63 33.27 17.05
N GLN A 8 9.92 33.00 17.21
CA GLN A 8 10.63 31.92 16.52
C GLN A 8 10.21 30.58 17.04
N PHE A 9 10.02 30.43 18.35
CA PHE A 9 9.52 29.21 18.98
C PHE A 9 8.10 28.88 18.51
N LEU A 10 7.19 29.85 18.47
CA LEU A 10 5.84 29.68 17.97
C LEU A 10 5.81 29.31 16.48
N HIS A 11 6.69 29.90 15.68
CA HIS A 11 6.82 29.56 14.27
C HIS A 11 7.28 28.10 14.08
N ILE A 12 8.34 27.70 14.78
CA ILE A 12 8.86 26.32 14.76
C ILE A 12 7.78 25.34 15.23
N HIS A 13 7.08 25.67 16.30
CA HIS A 13 6.00 24.83 16.81
C HIS A 13 4.84 24.69 15.81
N ASN A 14 4.45 25.79 15.14
CA ASN A 14 3.39 25.77 14.14
C ASN A 14 3.80 25.02 12.86
N LEU A 15 5.05 25.17 12.41
CA LEU A 15 5.61 24.42 11.28
C LEU A 15 5.73 22.95 11.60
N SER A 16 6.30 22.62 12.74
CA SER A 16 6.57 21.23 13.12
C SER A 16 5.33 20.51 13.59
N ARG A 17 4.28 21.23 14.04
CA ARG A 17 3.16 20.66 14.82
C ARG A 17 3.64 19.72 15.93
N GLY A 18 4.82 19.98 16.47
CA GLY A 18 5.50 19.14 17.45
C GLY A 18 6.18 17.90 16.85
N HIS A 19 6.31 17.83 15.52
CA HIS A 19 6.88 16.66 14.86
C HIS A 19 8.40 16.57 15.09
N PRO A 20 8.94 15.47 15.67
CA PRO A 20 10.33 15.36 16.08
C PRO A 20 11.33 15.59 14.94
N LEU A 21 11.07 15.03 13.75
CA LEU A 21 11.96 15.18 12.58
C LEU A 21 12.10 16.64 12.17
N VAL A 22 11.00 17.39 12.12
CA VAL A 22 11.02 18.80 11.73
C VAL A 22 11.84 19.61 12.73
N LEU A 23 11.70 19.31 14.02
CA LEU A 23 12.51 19.92 15.08
C LEU A 23 13.99 19.57 14.93
N GLU A 24 14.31 18.35 14.56
CA GLU A 24 15.68 17.90 14.34
C GLU A 24 16.30 18.55 13.11
N LEU A 25 15.59 18.63 12.00
CA LEU A 25 16.04 19.31 10.77
C LEU A 25 16.26 20.82 10.98
N ILE A 26 15.37 21.46 11.75
CA ILE A 26 15.54 22.86 12.16
C ILE A 26 16.78 23.02 13.05
N ASN A 27 17.02 22.11 13.97
CA ASN A 27 18.17 22.16 14.90
C ASN A 27 19.52 21.92 14.18
N ARG A 28 19.53 21.15 13.10
CA ARG A 28 20.74 20.89 12.28
C ARG A 28 21.17 22.09 11.41
N GLY A 29 20.50 23.22 11.48
CA GLY A 29 20.97 24.48 10.92
C GLY A 29 20.36 24.92 9.60
N SER A 30 19.24 24.33 9.22
CA SER A 30 18.54 24.60 7.94
C SER A 30 17.56 25.79 8.00
N VAL A 31 17.51 26.60 9.06
CA VAL A 31 16.46 27.64 9.20
C VAL A 31 16.99 29.02 8.89
N GLY A 32 16.77 29.45 7.66
CA GLY A 32 16.86 30.85 7.21
C GLY A 32 15.58 31.36 6.54
N GLY A 33 14.45 30.63 6.67
CA GLY A 33 13.22 30.88 5.92
C GLY A 33 12.29 31.93 6.55
N THR A 34 11.50 32.59 5.72
CA THR A 34 10.51 33.61 6.06
C THR A 34 9.25 33.00 6.70
N PHE A 35 8.64 33.71 7.63
CA PHE A 35 7.57 33.35 8.56
C PHE A 35 6.21 32.84 7.94
N HIS A 36 6.13 32.49 6.66
CA HIS A 36 4.89 32.14 5.97
C HIS A 36 4.92 30.85 5.13
N GLU A 37 6.00 30.07 5.22
CA GLU A 37 6.09 28.82 4.46
C GLU A 37 5.29 27.69 5.14
N THR A 38 4.58 26.90 4.33
CA THR A 38 3.99 25.64 4.80
C THR A 38 5.10 24.63 5.07
N LEU A 39 4.83 23.61 5.88
CA LEU A 39 5.77 22.52 6.13
C LEU A 39 6.25 21.86 4.84
N GLU A 40 5.32 21.70 3.87
CA GLU A 40 5.62 21.12 2.56
C GLU A 40 6.61 21.98 1.77
N ALA A 41 6.39 23.31 1.71
CA ALA A 41 7.30 24.23 1.04
C ALA A 41 8.68 24.27 1.71
N PHE A 42 8.74 24.14 3.03
CA PHE A 42 10.00 24.05 3.77
C PHE A 42 10.75 22.74 3.42
N VAL A 43 10.05 21.60 3.44
CA VAL A 43 10.65 20.29 3.11
C VAL A 43 11.16 20.30 1.66
N GLU A 44 10.38 20.81 0.72
CA GLU A 44 10.79 20.93 -0.69
C GLU A 44 12.05 21.77 -0.84
N LYS A 45 12.03 23.00 -0.33
CA LYS A 45 13.07 23.98 -0.56
C LYS A 45 14.37 23.70 0.21
N GLU A 46 14.26 23.34 1.48
CA GLU A 46 15.42 23.21 2.36
C GLU A 46 16.01 21.80 2.39
N ILE A 47 15.24 20.79 2.00
CA ILE A 47 15.68 19.41 2.05
C ILE A 47 15.80 18.86 0.62
N PHE A 48 14.68 18.71 -0.07
CA PHE A 48 14.65 18.01 -1.36
C PHE A 48 15.39 18.72 -2.48
N SER A 49 15.39 20.05 -2.50
CA SER A 49 16.14 20.81 -3.51
C SER A 49 17.67 20.58 -3.45
N ARG A 50 18.17 20.15 -2.30
CA ARG A 50 19.61 19.91 -2.05
C ARG A 50 20.02 18.46 -2.31
N LEU A 51 19.08 17.55 -2.51
CA LEU A 51 19.38 16.16 -2.80
C LEU A 51 19.71 15.96 -4.28
N SER A 52 20.71 15.15 -4.54
CA SER A 52 21.01 14.66 -5.88
C SER A 52 19.87 13.80 -6.44
N GLY A 53 19.86 13.57 -7.75
CA GLY A 53 18.89 12.66 -8.38
C GLY A 53 18.96 11.23 -7.84
N ALA A 54 20.18 10.75 -7.53
CA ALA A 54 20.41 9.42 -6.96
C ALA A 54 19.83 9.32 -5.54
N GLU A 55 20.09 10.30 -4.67
CA GLU A 55 19.53 10.34 -3.32
C GLU A 55 18.00 10.40 -3.32
N LYS A 56 17.39 11.20 -4.22
CA LYS A 56 15.94 11.27 -4.37
C LYS A 56 15.34 9.93 -4.79
N ARG A 57 15.99 9.24 -5.73
CA ARG A 57 15.54 7.90 -6.17
C ARG A 57 15.66 6.87 -5.06
N LEU A 58 16.79 6.85 -4.34
CA LEU A 58 17.00 5.92 -3.24
C LEU A 58 15.99 6.18 -2.10
N LEU A 59 15.79 7.44 -1.73
CA LEU A 59 14.82 7.82 -0.72
C LEU A 59 13.37 7.47 -1.15
N GLY A 60 13.05 7.65 -2.43
CA GLY A 60 11.80 7.21 -3.03
C GLY A 60 11.64 5.69 -2.97
N ALA A 61 12.71 4.94 -3.25
CA ALA A 61 12.69 3.48 -3.16
C ALA A 61 12.38 2.99 -1.74
N ILE A 62 12.98 3.59 -0.72
CA ILE A 62 12.65 3.27 0.68
C ILE A 62 11.19 3.68 0.99
N ALA A 63 10.74 4.82 0.49
CA ALA A 63 9.43 5.36 0.81
C ALA A 63 8.26 4.55 0.25
N VAL A 64 8.42 3.83 -0.87
CA VAL A 64 7.36 3.01 -1.44
C VAL A 64 7.08 1.73 -0.64
N PHE A 65 8.04 1.24 0.14
CA PHE A 65 7.80 0.12 1.05
C PHE A 65 6.99 0.60 2.25
N ARG A 66 5.95 -0.14 2.61
CA ARG A 66 5.09 0.15 3.78
C ARG A 66 5.71 -0.31 5.10
N GLU A 67 6.54 -1.35 5.02
CA GLU A 67 7.37 -1.87 6.11
C GLU A 67 8.83 -1.44 5.90
N PRO A 68 9.69 -1.52 6.93
CA PRO A 68 11.11 -1.26 6.78
C PRO A 68 11.72 -2.09 5.64
N MET A 69 12.36 -1.41 4.70
CA MET A 69 12.88 -2.03 3.49
C MET A 69 14.22 -2.73 3.74
N PRO A 70 14.37 -4.00 3.37
CA PRO A 70 15.65 -4.70 3.47
C PRO A 70 16.72 -4.11 2.55
N LEU A 71 17.95 -4.02 3.03
CA LEU A 71 19.11 -3.56 2.24
C LEU A 71 19.28 -4.34 0.92
N GLU A 72 18.97 -5.62 0.94
CA GLU A 72 19.01 -6.47 -0.25
C GLU A 72 18.02 -6.05 -1.33
N ALA A 73 16.89 -5.46 -0.94
CA ALA A 73 15.91 -4.93 -1.91
C ALA A 73 16.49 -3.77 -2.71
N ILE A 74 17.27 -2.89 -2.06
CA ILE A 74 17.96 -1.76 -2.72
C ILE A 74 18.99 -2.29 -3.72
N SER A 75 19.78 -3.27 -3.31
CA SER A 75 20.82 -3.87 -4.18
C SER A 75 20.21 -4.50 -5.44
N GLY A 76 19.00 -5.08 -5.32
CA GLY A 76 18.23 -5.62 -6.45
C GLY A 76 17.68 -4.57 -7.40
N MET A 77 17.62 -3.29 -6.98
CA MET A 77 17.10 -2.16 -7.76
C MET A 77 18.18 -1.36 -8.52
N ASP A 78 19.42 -1.83 -8.55
CA ASP A 78 20.56 -1.14 -9.19
C ASP A 78 20.74 0.30 -8.67
N MET A 79 20.73 0.45 -7.33
CA MET A 79 20.91 1.72 -6.63
C MET A 79 22.20 1.73 -5.83
N GLU A 80 22.76 2.93 -5.66
CA GLU A 80 23.99 3.16 -4.87
C GLU A 80 23.68 3.05 -3.37
N THR A 81 24.04 1.94 -2.75
CA THR A 81 23.82 1.70 -1.31
C THR A 81 24.66 2.61 -0.42
N ASP A 82 25.81 3.10 -0.92
CA ASP A 82 26.69 4.01 -0.19
C ASP A 82 25.98 5.33 0.18
N LEU A 83 24.94 5.71 -0.57
CA LEU A 83 24.13 6.89 -0.26
C LEU A 83 23.20 6.72 0.94
N LEU A 84 23.00 5.49 1.44
CA LEU A 84 22.17 5.24 2.62
C LEU A 84 22.74 5.92 3.87
N ASP A 85 24.04 5.79 4.07
CA ASP A 85 24.70 6.41 5.23
C ASP A 85 24.54 7.93 5.19
N ASP A 86 24.68 8.54 4.03
CA ASP A 86 24.44 9.99 3.83
C ASP A 86 22.99 10.38 4.14
N LEU A 87 22.00 9.57 3.71
CA LEU A 87 20.59 9.84 3.98
C LEU A 87 20.25 9.66 5.47
N VAL A 88 20.87 8.69 6.15
CA VAL A 88 20.74 8.49 7.59
C VAL A 88 21.40 9.65 8.36
N GLU A 89 22.61 10.08 7.95
CA GLU A 89 23.29 11.23 8.56
C GLU A 89 22.48 12.52 8.39
N LYS A 90 21.82 12.70 7.23
CA LYS A 90 20.89 13.81 6.99
C LYS A 90 19.58 13.69 7.78
N GLY A 91 19.30 12.55 8.42
CA GLY A 91 18.07 12.29 9.16
C GLY A 91 16.83 12.06 8.28
N LEU A 92 17.01 11.76 7.00
CA LEU A 92 15.93 11.53 6.04
C LEU A 92 15.54 10.06 5.97
N ALA A 93 16.51 9.15 6.16
CA ALA A 93 16.29 7.75 6.38
C ALA A 93 16.73 7.37 7.80
N ARG A 94 16.25 6.24 8.28
CA ARG A 94 16.68 5.65 9.56
C ARG A 94 16.95 4.16 9.33
N GLN A 95 17.93 3.65 10.01
CA GLN A 95 18.13 2.21 10.13
C GLN A 95 17.14 1.69 11.17
N ALA A 96 16.21 0.85 10.76
CA ALA A 96 15.21 0.26 11.65
C ALA A 96 15.80 -0.87 12.50
N ASP A 97 16.71 -1.64 11.89
CA ASP A 97 17.56 -2.66 12.53
C ASP A 97 18.86 -2.84 11.72
N SER A 98 19.60 -3.94 11.93
CA SER A 98 20.90 -4.18 11.27
C SER A 98 20.81 -4.28 9.74
N GLU A 99 19.67 -4.61 9.18
CA GLU A 99 19.50 -4.95 7.77
C GLU A 99 18.39 -4.17 7.07
N ASN A 100 17.57 -3.43 7.84
CA ASN A 100 16.37 -2.77 7.32
C ASN A 100 16.45 -1.25 7.49
N TYR A 101 15.96 -0.55 6.48
CA TYR A 101 15.90 0.91 6.41
C TYR A 101 14.45 1.39 6.26
N ASP A 102 14.19 2.55 6.81
CA ASP A 102 12.87 3.18 6.77
C ASP A 102 13.02 4.68 6.59
N VAL A 103 11.98 5.34 6.16
CA VAL A 103 11.89 6.80 6.11
C VAL A 103 10.88 7.29 7.14
N HIS A 104 11.10 8.51 7.63
CA HIS A 104 10.15 9.13 8.53
C HIS A 104 8.80 9.36 7.82
N ASP A 105 7.67 9.19 8.53
CA ASP A 105 6.31 9.30 7.95
C ASP A 105 6.10 10.60 7.16
N LEU A 106 6.61 11.72 7.67
CA LEU A 106 6.56 13.01 6.99
C LEU A 106 7.29 12.99 5.64
N VAL A 107 8.46 12.36 5.59
CA VAL A 107 9.26 12.22 4.36
C VAL A 107 8.52 11.29 3.38
N ARG A 108 7.97 10.20 3.88
CA ARG A 108 7.14 9.27 3.10
C ARG A 108 5.93 9.97 2.48
N GLU A 109 5.16 10.71 3.29
CA GLU A 109 3.99 11.44 2.82
C GLU A 109 4.35 12.49 1.76
N PHE A 110 5.43 13.25 1.98
CA PHE A 110 5.91 14.22 1.01
C PHE A 110 6.32 13.55 -0.31
N LEU A 111 7.13 12.49 -0.25
CA LEU A 111 7.58 11.76 -1.44
C LEU A 111 6.42 11.16 -2.22
N THR A 112 5.48 10.53 -1.55
CA THR A 112 4.30 9.92 -2.19
C THR A 112 3.49 10.95 -2.98
N ARG A 113 3.46 12.21 -2.52
CA ARG A 113 2.74 13.29 -3.20
C ARG A 113 3.54 13.98 -4.30
N SER A 114 4.87 14.09 -4.13
CA SER A 114 5.73 14.90 -5.02
C SER A 114 6.48 14.08 -6.08
N MET A 115 6.50 12.76 -5.95
CA MET A 115 7.17 11.86 -6.89
C MET A 115 6.40 11.83 -8.21
N GLU A 116 7.14 11.90 -9.32
CA GLU A 116 6.55 11.70 -10.65
C GLU A 116 5.94 10.30 -10.79
N ASP A 117 4.77 10.22 -11.41
CA ASP A 117 4.02 8.97 -11.56
C ASP A 117 4.87 7.86 -12.20
N SER A 118 5.67 8.20 -13.21
CA SER A 118 6.55 7.25 -13.90
C SER A 118 7.62 6.67 -12.98
N LEU A 119 8.21 7.48 -12.12
CA LEU A 119 9.19 7.04 -11.13
C LEU A 119 8.51 6.19 -10.05
N SER A 120 7.37 6.64 -9.53
CA SER A 120 6.58 5.91 -8.55
C SER A 120 6.22 4.51 -9.07
N GLN A 121 5.66 4.42 -10.28
CA GLN A 121 5.32 3.14 -10.91
C GLN A 121 6.54 2.23 -11.07
N SER A 122 7.68 2.77 -11.51
CA SER A 122 8.91 2.00 -11.65
C SER A 122 9.42 1.45 -10.31
N LEU A 123 9.39 2.26 -9.25
CA LEU A 123 9.81 1.83 -7.91
C LEU A 123 8.87 0.76 -7.34
N HIS A 124 7.56 0.92 -7.54
CA HIS A 124 6.59 -0.10 -7.16
C HIS A 124 6.74 -1.39 -7.97
N ALA A 125 7.07 -1.32 -9.28
CA ALA A 125 7.35 -2.51 -10.08
C ALA A 125 8.56 -3.29 -9.54
N ASN A 126 9.64 -2.59 -9.16
CA ASN A 126 10.81 -3.20 -8.54
C ASN A 126 10.48 -3.86 -7.19
N ALA A 127 9.67 -3.19 -6.37
CA ALA A 127 9.21 -3.74 -5.10
C ALA A 127 8.30 -4.97 -5.30
N ALA A 128 7.41 -4.94 -6.31
CA ALA A 128 6.60 -6.10 -6.67
C ALA A 128 7.47 -7.30 -7.06
N GLU A 129 8.50 -7.08 -7.87
CA GLU A 129 9.46 -8.15 -8.24
C GLU A 129 10.23 -8.69 -7.03
N TRP A 130 10.61 -7.81 -6.11
CA TRP A 130 11.23 -8.21 -4.85
C TRP A 130 10.34 -9.17 -4.05
N TYR A 131 9.07 -8.82 -3.85
CA TYR A 131 8.11 -9.66 -3.12
C TYR A 131 7.69 -10.91 -3.90
N ARG A 132 7.67 -10.86 -5.24
CA ARG A 132 7.31 -12.00 -6.09
C ARG A 132 8.15 -13.24 -5.81
N VAL A 133 9.45 -13.07 -5.57
CA VAL A 133 10.39 -14.18 -5.34
C VAL A 133 10.48 -14.62 -3.88
N ARG A 134 9.91 -13.86 -2.94
CA ARG A 134 10.06 -14.05 -1.49
C ARG A 134 8.81 -14.45 -0.74
N LYS A 135 7.72 -14.68 -1.34
CA LYS A 135 6.40 -15.01 -0.74
C LYS A 135 6.44 -16.05 0.39
N GLU A 136 7.19 -15.77 1.45
CA GLU A 136 7.36 -16.65 2.60
C GLU A 136 6.25 -16.46 3.63
N SER A 137 5.57 -15.32 3.58
CA SER A 137 4.49 -14.96 4.50
C SER A 137 3.27 -14.37 3.78
N PRO A 138 2.06 -14.48 4.37
CA PRO A 138 0.87 -13.81 3.85
C PRO A 138 1.03 -12.29 3.74
N SER A 139 1.77 -11.64 4.64
CA SER A 139 2.06 -10.22 4.58
C SER A 139 2.83 -9.86 3.31
N GLU A 140 3.83 -10.65 2.94
CA GLU A 140 4.59 -10.44 1.70
C GLU A 140 3.73 -10.63 0.44
N SER A 141 2.79 -11.57 0.46
CA SER A 141 1.80 -11.71 -0.62
C SER A 141 0.91 -10.47 -0.74
N ILE A 142 0.52 -9.86 0.37
CA ILE A 142 -0.28 -8.62 0.37
C ILE A 142 0.56 -7.43 -0.12
N GLU A 143 1.82 -7.33 0.31
CA GLU A 143 2.74 -6.32 -0.22
C GLU A 143 2.97 -6.50 -1.73
N HIS A 144 3.17 -7.73 -2.20
CA HIS A 144 3.26 -8.03 -3.63
C HIS A 144 2.03 -7.52 -4.40
N ILE A 145 0.82 -7.88 -3.95
CA ILE A 145 -0.43 -7.43 -4.55
C ILE A 145 -0.55 -5.89 -4.53
N HIS A 146 -0.17 -5.26 -3.41
CA HIS A 146 -0.17 -3.81 -3.28
C HIS A 146 0.76 -3.15 -4.31
N HIS A 147 1.99 -3.64 -4.43
CA HIS A 147 2.96 -3.07 -5.35
C HIS A 147 2.61 -3.32 -6.82
N LEU A 148 2.01 -4.46 -7.16
CA LEU A 148 1.45 -4.69 -8.49
C LEU A 148 0.35 -3.68 -8.84
N HIS A 149 -0.54 -3.38 -7.87
CA HIS A 149 -1.55 -2.34 -8.06
C HIS A 149 -0.93 -0.97 -8.29
N MET A 150 0.01 -0.57 -7.44
CA MET A 150 0.63 0.75 -7.50
C MET A 150 1.54 0.96 -8.72
N SER A 151 2.12 -0.11 -9.25
CA SER A 151 2.90 -0.06 -10.49
C SER A 151 2.04 0.02 -11.75
N GLY A 152 0.73 -0.26 -11.65
CA GLY A 152 -0.18 -0.34 -12.79
C GLY A 152 -0.07 -1.67 -13.57
N ASP A 153 0.62 -2.68 -13.04
CA ASP A 153 0.68 -4.02 -13.64
C ASP A 153 -0.64 -4.77 -13.42
N THR A 154 -1.59 -4.51 -14.31
CA THR A 154 -2.92 -5.12 -14.24
C THR A 154 -2.90 -6.62 -14.51
N GLU A 155 -1.97 -7.13 -15.31
CA GLU A 155 -1.83 -8.55 -15.63
C GLU A 155 -1.24 -9.31 -14.44
N GLY A 156 -0.13 -8.83 -13.88
CA GLY A 156 0.48 -9.37 -12.68
C GLY A 156 -0.49 -9.36 -11.49
N LEU A 157 -1.20 -8.25 -11.29
CA LEU A 157 -2.23 -8.13 -10.25
C LEU A 157 -3.36 -9.15 -10.42
N ALA A 158 -3.86 -9.33 -11.65
CA ALA A 158 -4.89 -10.32 -11.94
C ALA A 158 -4.42 -11.76 -11.63
N GLY A 159 -3.17 -12.07 -11.96
CA GLY A 159 -2.51 -13.33 -11.63
C GLY A 159 -2.44 -13.55 -10.11
N ALA A 160 -1.85 -12.60 -9.39
CA ALA A 160 -1.67 -12.68 -7.94
C ALA A 160 -3.00 -12.82 -7.19
N LEU A 161 -4.02 -12.03 -7.53
CA LEU A 161 -5.36 -12.15 -6.95
C LEU A 161 -5.99 -13.54 -7.19
N SER A 162 -5.78 -14.10 -8.38
CA SER A 162 -6.33 -15.41 -8.73
C SER A 162 -5.63 -16.57 -8.02
N GLU A 163 -4.33 -16.44 -7.80
CA GLU A 163 -3.49 -17.48 -7.19
C GLU A 163 -3.54 -17.42 -5.65
N GLU A 164 -3.46 -16.25 -5.08
CA GLU A 164 -3.22 -16.04 -3.65
C GLU A 164 -4.43 -15.48 -2.89
N GLY A 165 -5.32 -14.73 -3.57
CA GLY A 165 -6.40 -13.99 -2.93
C GLY A 165 -7.30 -14.84 -2.03
N HIS A 166 -7.72 -16.03 -2.49
CA HIS A 166 -8.58 -16.90 -1.69
C HIS A 166 -7.88 -17.47 -0.46
N SER A 167 -6.59 -17.83 -0.56
CA SER A 167 -5.82 -18.32 0.58
C SER A 167 -5.61 -17.24 1.63
N LEU A 168 -5.35 -16.00 1.20
CA LEU A 168 -5.22 -14.84 2.09
C LEU A 168 -6.53 -14.57 2.84
N VAL A 169 -7.66 -14.52 2.14
CA VAL A 169 -8.97 -14.29 2.78
C VAL A 169 -9.32 -15.42 3.75
N LYS A 170 -9.07 -16.67 3.37
CA LYS A 170 -9.30 -17.84 4.24
C LYS A 170 -8.42 -17.84 5.48
N ALA A 171 -7.21 -17.31 5.38
CA ALA A 171 -6.30 -17.10 6.51
C ALA A 171 -6.69 -15.90 7.40
N GLY A 172 -7.69 -15.12 7.00
CA GLY A 172 -8.23 -13.98 7.77
C GLY A 172 -7.61 -12.63 7.46
N HIS A 173 -6.89 -12.52 6.35
CA HIS A 173 -6.24 -11.26 5.91
C HIS A 173 -7.25 -10.29 5.30
N ILE A 174 -7.98 -9.60 6.17
CA ILE A 174 -9.03 -8.63 5.79
C ILE A 174 -8.47 -7.31 5.26
N GLU A 175 -7.20 -7.01 5.48
CA GLU A 175 -6.50 -5.83 4.98
C GLU A 175 -6.45 -5.79 3.44
N LEU A 176 -6.55 -6.93 2.76
CA LEU A 176 -6.70 -7.02 1.30
C LEU A 176 -7.90 -6.21 0.78
N LEU A 177 -8.94 -6.02 1.62
CA LEU A 177 -10.11 -5.22 1.26
C LEU A 177 -9.75 -3.79 0.87
N GLY A 178 -8.73 -3.20 1.51
CA GLY A 178 -8.25 -1.86 1.19
C GLY A 178 -7.80 -1.75 -0.27
N ILE A 179 -7.09 -2.76 -0.77
CA ILE A 179 -6.66 -2.82 -2.17
C ILE A 179 -7.85 -3.08 -3.08
N LEU A 180 -8.66 -4.12 -2.79
CA LEU A 180 -9.79 -4.50 -3.64
C LEU A 180 -10.80 -3.36 -3.87
N ARG A 181 -11.00 -2.48 -2.89
CA ARG A 181 -11.95 -1.36 -2.97
C ARG A 181 -11.51 -0.23 -3.90
N VAL A 182 -10.23 -0.06 -4.10
CA VAL A 182 -9.70 0.99 -4.99
C VAL A 182 -9.50 0.49 -6.42
N LEU A 183 -9.65 -0.83 -6.66
CA LEU A 183 -9.55 -1.39 -7.99
C LEU A 183 -10.76 -1.01 -8.85
N GLU A 184 -10.49 -0.43 -10.00
CA GLU A 184 -11.52 -0.25 -11.01
C GLU A 184 -11.76 -1.57 -11.76
N ALA A 185 -12.75 -2.35 -11.28
CA ALA A 185 -13.02 -3.69 -11.79
C ALA A 185 -13.24 -3.74 -13.31
N SER A 186 -13.72 -2.63 -13.93
CA SER A 186 -13.94 -2.51 -15.36
C SER A 186 -12.67 -2.65 -16.21
N LEU A 187 -11.49 -2.36 -15.66
CA LEU A 187 -10.19 -2.48 -16.32
C LEU A 187 -9.74 -3.94 -16.49
N PHE A 188 -10.38 -4.87 -15.80
CA PHE A 188 -9.98 -6.27 -15.78
C PHE A 188 -10.86 -7.15 -16.66
N GLY A 189 -10.30 -8.27 -17.11
CA GLY A 189 -11.05 -9.32 -17.78
C GLY A 189 -12.13 -9.97 -16.88
N PRO A 190 -13.09 -10.67 -17.46
CA PRO A 190 -14.25 -11.19 -16.74
C PRO A 190 -13.88 -12.08 -15.53
N ARG A 191 -12.83 -12.90 -15.68
CA ARG A 191 -12.38 -13.80 -14.62
C ARG A 191 -11.86 -13.04 -13.40
N THR A 192 -11.02 -12.03 -13.63
CA THR A 192 -10.46 -11.20 -12.55
C THR A 192 -11.54 -10.32 -11.91
N ARG A 193 -12.46 -9.76 -12.69
CA ARG A 193 -13.61 -9.03 -12.16
C ARG A 193 -14.45 -9.89 -11.22
N PHE A 194 -14.69 -11.14 -11.62
CA PHE A 194 -15.36 -12.11 -10.75
C PHE A 194 -14.59 -12.29 -9.44
N VAL A 195 -13.27 -12.54 -9.50
CA VAL A 195 -12.41 -12.74 -8.31
C VAL A 195 -12.43 -11.52 -7.40
N ILE A 196 -12.33 -10.30 -7.95
CA ILE A 196 -12.41 -9.06 -7.15
C ILE A 196 -13.71 -9.00 -6.35
N HIS A 197 -14.86 -9.21 -7.00
CA HIS A 197 -16.14 -9.19 -6.31
C HIS A 197 -16.31 -10.34 -5.31
N GLU A 198 -15.87 -11.54 -5.67
CA GLU A 198 -15.91 -12.71 -4.78
C GLU A 198 -15.09 -12.47 -3.51
N LEU A 199 -13.82 -12.10 -3.63
CA LEU A 199 -12.94 -11.82 -2.48
C LEU A 199 -13.45 -10.66 -1.62
N THR A 200 -13.97 -9.61 -2.26
CA THR A 200 -14.57 -8.48 -1.54
C THR A 200 -15.78 -8.95 -0.71
N GLY A 201 -16.67 -9.74 -1.30
CA GLY A 201 -17.83 -10.31 -0.62
C GLY A 201 -17.42 -11.22 0.54
N ASP A 202 -16.43 -12.09 0.34
CA ASP A 202 -15.95 -13.01 1.38
C ASP A 202 -15.35 -12.23 2.58
N ILE A 203 -14.54 -11.19 2.35
CA ILE A 203 -14.00 -10.35 3.43
C ILE A 203 -15.12 -9.61 4.15
N LEU A 204 -16.08 -9.01 3.44
CA LEU A 204 -17.21 -8.32 4.03
C LEU A 204 -18.07 -9.27 4.88
N SER A 205 -18.26 -10.52 4.42
CA SER A 205 -18.94 -11.57 5.17
C SER A 205 -18.22 -11.93 6.48
N ILE A 206 -16.87 -11.97 6.45
CA ILE A 206 -16.04 -12.19 7.66
C ILE A 206 -16.19 -11.01 8.63
N GLN A 207 -16.28 -9.78 8.13
CA GLN A 207 -16.47 -8.56 8.94
C GLN A 207 -17.91 -8.41 9.48
N GLY A 208 -18.84 -9.30 9.15
CA GLY A 208 -20.26 -9.18 9.55
C GLY A 208 -21.05 -8.16 8.73
N ARG A 209 -20.52 -7.65 7.64
CA ARG A 209 -21.15 -6.69 6.72
C ARG A 209 -21.94 -7.42 5.64
N TRP A 210 -22.95 -8.14 6.09
CA TRP A 210 -23.60 -9.17 5.28
C TRP A 210 -24.35 -8.63 4.07
N ASP A 211 -25.00 -7.48 4.19
CA ASP A 211 -25.75 -6.89 3.07
C ASP A 211 -24.79 -6.42 1.97
N GLU A 212 -23.68 -5.81 2.34
CA GLU A 212 -22.64 -5.42 1.38
C GLU A 212 -21.95 -6.64 0.75
N ALA A 213 -21.78 -7.72 1.52
CA ALA A 213 -21.27 -8.98 0.97
C ALA A 213 -22.22 -9.57 -0.08
N GLU A 214 -23.53 -9.53 0.18
CA GLU A 214 -24.54 -9.99 -0.76
C GLU A 214 -24.52 -9.18 -2.06
N GLU A 215 -24.41 -7.84 -1.97
CA GLU A 215 -24.27 -6.98 -3.15
C GLU A 215 -23.06 -7.37 -4.02
N GLN A 216 -21.90 -7.69 -3.38
CA GLN A 216 -20.71 -8.11 -4.12
C GLN A 216 -20.92 -9.48 -4.81
N TYR A 217 -21.56 -10.41 -4.15
CA TYR A 217 -21.91 -11.71 -4.75
C TYR A 217 -22.91 -11.55 -5.91
N ASP A 218 -23.84 -10.61 -5.80
CA ASP A 218 -24.80 -10.31 -6.88
C ASP A 218 -24.10 -9.67 -8.09
N MET A 219 -23.02 -8.94 -7.90
CA MET A 219 -22.17 -8.46 -8.99
C MET A 219 -21.33 -9.58 -9.62
N ALA A 220 -20.84 -10.54 -8.84
CA ALA A 220 -20.02 -11.65 -9.33
C ALA A 220 -20.83 -12.67 -10.14
N LEU A 221 -22.04 -12.97 -9.70
CA LEU A 221 -22.88 -14.05 -10.26
C LEU A 221 -23.15 -13.89 -11.76
N PRO A 222 -23.62 -12.73 -12.29
CA PRO A 222 -23.87 -12.57 -13.72
C PRO A 222 -22.59 -12.64 -14.54
N ILE A 223 -21.44 -12.28 -13.99
CA ILE A 223 -20.15 -12.39 -14.68
C ILE A 223 -19.84 -13.88 -14.90
N ALA A 224 -19.94 -14.70 -13.85
CA ALA A 224 -19.67 -16.13 -13.93
C ALA A 224 -20.66 -16.84 -14.88
N ALA A 225 -21.94 -16.51 -14.80
CA ALA A 225 -22.97 -17.09 -15.65
C ALA A 225 -22.77 -16.73 -17.13
N LYS A 226 -22.56 -15.44 -17.44
CA LYS A 226 -22.37 -14.94 -18.83
C LYS A 226 -21.14 -15.57 -19.50
N HIS A 227 -20.06 -15.76 -18.74
CA HIS A 227 -18.79 -16.25 -19.27
C HIS A 227 -18.59 -17.76 -19.05
N LYS A 228 -19.63 -18.48 -18.59
CA LYS A 228 -19.63 -19.93 -18.37
C LYS A 228 -18.49 -20.42 -17.47
N LEU A 229 -18.22 -19.66 -16.42
CA LEU A 229 -17.19 -19.97 -15.43
C LEU A 229 -17.76 -20.95 -14.39
N THR A 230 -17.75 -22.24 -14.68
CA THR A 230 -18.43 -23.27 -13.87
C THR A 230 -17.92 -23.37 -12.44
N THR A 231 -16.58 -23.47 -12.24
CA THR A 231 -15.99 -23.53 -10.89
C THR A 231 -16.22 -22.24 -10.09
N PRO A 232 -15.99 -21.02 -10.64
CA PRO A 232 -16.39 -19.77 -9.99
C PRO A 232 -17.87 -19.70 -9.64
N LEU A 233 -18.75 -20.20 -10.52
CA LEU A 233 -20.19 -20.22 -10.27
C LEU A 233 -20.56 -21.08 -9.05
N ALA A 234 -19.97 -22.25 -8.94
CA ALA A 234 -20.18 -23.14 -7.79
C ALA A 234 -19.67 -22.48 -6.48
N ARG A 235 -18.50 -21.84 -6.51
CA ARG A 235 -17.97 -21.14 -5.33
C ARG A 235 -18.90 -20.02 -4.86
N ILE A 236 -19.37 -19.17 -5.78
CA ILE A 236 -20.24 -18.06 -5.38
C ILE A 236 -21.56 -18.55 -4.77
N TYR A 237 -22.13 -19.66 -5.26
CA TYR A 237 -23.29 -20.26 -4.62
C TYR A 237 -22.98 -20.78 -3.22
N SER A 238 -21.81 -21.37 -3.02
CA SER A 238 -21.34 -21.79 -1.69
C SER A 238 -21.17 -20.60 -0.73
N SER A 239 -20.45 -19.55 -1.15
CA SER A 239 -20.27 -18.33 -0.33
C SER A 239 -21.63 -17.69 0.03
N ARG A 240 -22.58 -17.65 -0.90
CA ARG A 240 -23.95 -17.15 -0.64
C ARG A 240 -24.73 -18.05 0.31
N ALA A 241 -24.58 -19.37 0.20
CA ALA A 241 -25.22 -20.30 1.12
C ALA A 241 -24.66 -20.14 2.55
N ASP A 242 -23.35 -20.00 2.70
CA ASP A 242 -22.70 -19.72 3.98
C ASP A 242 -23.17 -18.39 4.57
N LEU A 243 -23.32 -17.36 3.73
CA LEU A 243 -23.87 -16.07 4.14
C LEU A 243 -25.32 -16.21 4.62
N ALA A 244 -26.18 -16.97 3.90
CA ALA A 244 -27.55 -17.21 4.29
C ALA A 244 -27.64 -17.96 5.63
N VAL A 245 -26.73 -18.92 5.89
CA VAL A 245 -26.61 -19.56 7.22
C VAL A 245 -26.30 -18.54 8.31
N LYS A 246 -25.35 -17.63 8.08
CA LYS A 246 -24.99 -16.57 9.04
C LYS A 246 -26.16 -15.61 9.31
N LYS A 247 -27.00 -15.34 8.30
CA LYS A 247 -28.24 -14.55 8.42
C LYS A 247 -29.40 -15.32 9.09
N GLY A 248 -29.26 -16.63 9.28
CA GLY A 248 -30.32 -17.51 9.81
C GLY A 248 -31.35 -17.97 8.77
N GLU A 249 -31.08 -17.78 7.49
CA GLU A 249 -31.96 -18.10 6.36
C GLU A 249 -31.74 -19.54 5.86
N MET A 250 -32.09 -20.54 6.66
CA MET A 250 -31.74 -21.95 6.39
C MET A 250 -32.35 -22.51 5.09
N ASP A 251 -33.58 -22.13 4.76
CA ASP A 251 -34.23 -22.58 3.53
C ASP A 251 -33.56 -22.00 2.28
N ASN A 252 -33.12 -20.75 2.34
CA ASN A 252 -32.37 -20.10 1.29
C ASN A 252 -31.00 -20.78 1.12
N ALA A 253 -30.29 -21.05 2.22
CA ALA A 253 -29.01 -21.76 2.20
C ALA A 253 -29.12 -23.13 1.53
N LEU A 254 -30.12 -23.92 1.89
CA LEU A 254 -30.40 -25.24 1.28
C LEU A 254 -30.71 -25.14 -0.23
N SER A 255 -31.42 -24.10 -0.65
CA SER A 255 -31.70 -23.84 -2.07
C SER A 255 -30.45 -23.52 -2.86
N LEU A 256 -29.55 -22.72 -2.28
CA LEU A 256 -28.29 -22.31 -2.92
C LEU A 256 -27.31 -23.47 -3.08
N HIS A 257 -27.22 -24.36 -2.10
CA HIS A 257 -26.36 -25.57 -2.19
C HIS A 257 -26.80 -26.60 -3.24
N LYS A 258 -28.03 -26.51 -3.75
CA LYS A 258 -28.55 -27.40 -4.80
C LYS A 258 -28.26 -26.89 -6.22
N LYS A 259 -27.76 -25.68 -6.36
CA LYS A 259 -27.41 -25.05 -7.65
C LYS A 259 -25.97 -25.34 -8.04
#